data_9bdc541010c18e7f39917559c175c9e9
#
_entry.id   9bdc541010c18e7f39917559c175c9e9
#
_cell.length_a   1.000
_cell.length_b   1.000
_cell.length_c   1.000
_cell.angle_alpha   90.00
_cell.angle_beta   90.00
_cell.angle_gamma   90.00
#
_symmetry.space_group_name_H-M   'P 1'
#
loop_
_entity.id
_entity.type
_entity.pdbx_description
1 polymer ?
#
loop_
_entity_poly.entity_id
_entity_poly.type
_entity_poly.pdbx_seq_one_letter_code
_entity_poly.pdbx_strand_id
1 'polypeptide(L)'
;MEITIDTEFKALIPPLAADELRQLEENILRDGCRDPLVVWNGILIDGHNRHEICTRHSMPFETVQIQFESRTHARIWMRNNQAGRRNLTTAWRLDLELGNKQDLLEIGKAKQRESGKQARAEQLGVLSQNDKTPLPQVNTRVEIAKAAGVSTGQVGMAEQIIKKAPELWEKAKQGDVSISTAYQQIRRIEKEEKREARREENRAKVAEAQAPEDIIKAEAKFATIVIDPPWDWGDEGDQDQMGRARPDYATMSKEQLMALPVGTLADEDCHLYMWITNRSLPKGFDLIEAWGFRYITAITWAKPSFGMGNYFRGQTEQILFAVKGSQPLKRKDVGTLFTAPRGPNGHSSKPVEFYDLVESCSPGPFLEMFSRHNREGWTAWGEGQ
;
A
#
# COMPACT_ATOMS: atom_id res chain seq x y z
N MET A 1 26.78 40.88 23.28
CA MET A 1 25.51 40.79 22.50
C MET A 1 24.91 39.45 22.85
N GLU A 2 23.69 39.44 23.31
CA GLU A 2 22.99 38.19 23.65
C GLU A 2 22.58 37.51 22.30
N ILE A 3 23.01 36.26 22.11
CA ILE A 3 22.72 35.48 20.88
C ILE A 3 21.45 34.68 21.14
N THR A 4 20.49 34.82 20.27
CA THR A 4 19.22 34.05 20.32
C THR A 4 19.36 32.79 19.47
N ILE A 5 19.00 31.63 20.03
CA ILE A 5 18.87 30.35 19.30
C ILE A 5 17.46 30.21 18.81
N ASP A 6 17.25 30.27 17.50
CA ASP A 6 15.98 30.04 16.85
C ASP A 6 15.78 28.56 16.56
N THR A 7 14.66 27.99 17.01
CA THR A 7 14.39 26.55 16.89
C THR A 7 14.21 26.10 15.44
N GLU A 8 13.59 26.93 14.58
CA GLU A 8 13.44 26.64 13.15
C GLU A 8 14.81 26.61 12.47
N PHE A 9 15.67 27.59 12.73
CA PHE A 9 17.01 27.63 12.17
C PHE A 9 17.89 26.51 12.68
N LYS A 10 17.81 26.18 13.98
CA LYS A 10 18.55 25.03 14.54
C LYS A 10 18.16 23.71 13.87
N ALA A 11 16.89 23.53 13.52
CA ALA A 11 16.40 22.31 12.85
C ALA A 11 16.92 22.14 11.40
N LEU A 12 17.40 23.21 10.76
CA LEU A 12 18.02 23.14 9.43
C LEU A 12 19.46 22.63 9.44
N ILE A 13 20.04 22.44 10.62
CA ILE A 13 21.43 22.02 10.77
C ILE A 13 21.48 20.53 11.05
N PRO A 14 22.09 19.73 10.15
CA PRO A 14 22.29 18.31 10.39
C PRO A 14 23.07 18.08 11.70
N PRO A 15 22.65 17.16 12.57
CA PRO A 15 23.38 16.84 13.78
C PRO A 15 24.75 16.25 13.41
N LEU A 16 25.75 16.55 14.21
CA LEU A 16 27.04 15.87 14.13
C LEU A 16 26.94 14.46 14.71
N ALA A 17 27.68 13.51 14.15
CA ALA A 17 27.90 12.22 14.79
C ALA A 17 28.58 12.41 16.16
N ALA A 18 28.35 11.46 17.08
CA ALA A 18 28.90 11.58 18.44
C ALA A 18 30.42 11.75 18.46
N ASP A 19 31.14 11.06 17.55
CA ASP A 19 32.58 11.15 17.43
C ASP A 19 33.01 12.50 16.85
N GLU A 20 32.30 13.03 15.87
CA GLU A 20 32.54 14.35 15.28
C GLU A 20 32.32 15.46 16.31
N LEU A 21 31.26 15.36 17.12
CA LEU A 21 30.98 16.33 18.18
C LEU A 21 32.08 16.33 19.25
N ARG A 22 32.50 15.13 19.69
CA ARG A 22 33.61 14.98 20.64
C ARG A 22 34.90 15.56 20.09
N GLN A 23 35.25 15.25 18.85
CA GLN A 23 36.44 15.78 18.21
C GLN A 23 36.40 17.32 18.07
N LEU A 24 35.24 17.88 17.76
CA LEU A 24 35.04 19.33 17.71
C LEU A 24 35.22 19.96 19.10
N GLU A 25 34.69 19.36 20.15
CA GLU A 25 34.83 19.81 21.53
C GLU A 25 36.28 19.78 21.96
N GLU A 26 37.03 18.70 21.75
CA GLU A 26 38.45 18.58 22.03
C GLU A 26 39.27 19.64 21.31
N ASN A 27 38.97 19.90 20.03
CA ASN A 27 39.65 20.92 19.24
C ASN A 27 39.37 22.33 19.77
N ILE A 28 38.14 22.66 20.15
CA ILE A 28 37.81 23.97 20.72
C ILE A 28 38.49 24.17 22.07
N LEU A 29 38.51 23.12 22.90
CA LEU A 29 39.18 23.22 24.21
C LEU A 29 40.70 23.41 24.09
N ARG A 30 41.31 22.81 23.08
CA ARG A 30 42.77 22.92 22.85
C ARG A 30 43.16 24.23 22.17
N ASP A 31 42.45 24.63 21.13
CA ASP A 31 42.86 25.66 20.18
C ASP A 31 41.97 26.93 20.22
N GLY A 32 40.90 26.92 20.99
CA GLY A 32 39.87 27.97 20.99
C GLY A 32 38.87 27.83 19.83
N CYS A 33 37.87 28.69 19.82
CA CYS A 33 36.89 28.79 18.75
C CYS A 33 37.50 29.59 17.58
N ARG A 34 38.12 28.91 16.62
CA ARG A 34 38.88 29.53 15.52
C ARG A 34 38.00 30.28 14.52
N ASP A 35 36.84 29.67 14.17
CA ASP A 35 35.92 30.27 13.20
C ASP A 35 34.83 31.04 13.91
N PRO A 36 34.56 32.28 13.50
CA PRO A 36 33.47 33.08 14.11
C PRO A 36 32.10 32.47 13.90
N LEU A 37 31.19 32.76 14.83
CA LEU A 37 29.80 32.39 14.71
C LEU A 37 29.09 33.38 13.77
N VAL A 38 28.21 32.90 12.92
CA VAL A 38 27.43 33.75 11.99
C VAL A 38 26.11 34.13 12.63
N VAL A 39 25.81 35.40 12.70
CA VAL A 39 24.56 35.93 13.28
C VAL A 39 23.86 36.88 12.30
N TRP A 40 22.51 36.90 12.39
CA TRP A 40 21.63 37.81 11.67
C TRP A 40 20.60 38.38 12.65
N ASN A 41 20.60 39.70 12.82
CA ASN A 41 19.73 40.40 13.77
C ASN A 41 19.73 39.78 15.17
N GLY A 42 20.90 39.36 15.66
CA GLY A 42 21.04 38.72 16.96
C GLY A 42 20.69 37.23 17.01
N ILE A 43 20.20 36.66 15.91
CA ILE A 43 19.88 35.23 15.82
C ILE A 43 21.07 34.45 15.24
N LEU A 44 21.41 33.32 15.86
CA LEU A 44 22.48 32.45 15.37
C LEU A 44 22.06 31.74 14.07
N ILE A 45 22.89 31.89 13.03
CA ILE A 45 22.66 31.34 11.69
C ILE A 45 23.62 30.17 11.40
N ASP A 46 24.90 30.28 11.78
CA ASP A 46 25.86 29.17 11.69
C ASP A 46 26.73 29.10 12.92
N GLY A 47 27.22 27.89 13.25
CA GLY A 47 28.07 27.61 14.38
C GLY A 47 27.32 27.17 15.65
N HIS A 48 26.11 26.61 15.56
CA HIS A 48 25.31 26.18 16.71
C HIS A 48 26.08 25.20 17.63
N ASN A 49 26.77 24.22 17.07
CA ASN A 49 27.58 23.29 17.88
C ASN A 49 28.74 24.01 18.56
N ARG A 50 29.42 24.93 17.86
CA ARG A 50 30.49 25.74 18.44
C ARG A 50 29.97 26.63 19.56
N HIS A 51 28.86 27.31 19.37
CA HIS A 51 28.17 28.13 20.37
C HIS A 51 27.87 27.32 21.62
N GLU A 52 27.29 26.14 21.46
CA GLU A 52 26.89 25.24 22.57
C GLU A 52 28.12 24.82 23.38
N ILE A 53 29.22 24.39 22.71
CA ILE A 53 30.45 23.98 23.34
C ILE A 53 31.11 25.18 24.06
N CYS A 54 31.24 26.29 23.37
CA CYS A 54 31.89 27.48 23.96
C CYS A 54 31.09 28.01 25.19
N THR A 55 29.77 27.98 25.12
CA THR A 55 28.93 28.39 26.25
C THR A 55 29.08 27.43 27.42
N ARG A 56 29.08 26.12 27.18
CA ARG A 56 29.26 25.07 28.21
C ARG A 56 30.58 25.19 28.95
N HIS A 57 31.65 25.50 28.21
CA HIS A 57 33.00 25.59 28.75
C HIS A 57 33.49 27.04 29.05
N SER A 58 32.58 28.02 28.96
CA SER A 58 32.92 29.46 29.16
C SER A 58 34.08 29.93 28.28
N MET A 59 34.18 29.41 27.07
CA MET A 59 35.22 29.76 26.09
C MET A 59 34.78 30.99 25.28
N PRO A 60 35.71 31.94 25.00
CA PRO A 60 35.39 33.08 24.15
C PRO A 60 35.19 32.67 22.69
N PHE A 61 34.33 33.40 21.99
CA PHE A 61 34.10 33.24 20.57
C PHE A 61 33.82 34.59 19.91
N GLU A 62 34.14 34.69 18.63
CA GLU A 62 33.85 35.85 17.82
C GLU A 62 32.54 35.68 17.04
N THR A 63 31.94 36.79 16.60
CA THR A 63 30.75 36.78 15.79
C THR A 63 30.91 37.64 14.56
N VAL A 64 30.34 37.19 13.44
CA VAL A 64 30.21 37.94 12.17
C VAL A 64 28.75 38.13 11.85
N GLN A 65 28.36 39.36 11.56
CA GLN A 65 27.00 39.67 11.15
C GLN A 65 26.87 39.58 9.64
N ILE A 66 25.85 38.84 9.16
CA ILE A 66 25.42 38.82 7.76
C ILE A 66 24.01 39.39 7.68
N GLN A 67 23.74 40.19 6.63
CA GLN A 67 22.42 40.74 6.35
C GLN A 67 21.70 39.91 5.33
N PHE A 68 20.44 39.57 5.60
CA PHE A 68 19.52 38.91 4.67
C PHE A 68 18.27 39.78 4.47
N GLU A 69 17.73 39.76 3.24
CA GLU A 69 16.49 40.48 2.89
C GLU A 69 15.28 39.97 3.67
N SER A 70 15.27 38.67 3.98
CA SER A 70 14.19 38.04 4.74
C SER A 70 14.65 36.75 5.43
N ARG A 71 13.80 36.26 6.34
CA ARG A 71 13.98 34.97 7.01
C ARG A 71 14.11 33.80 6.00
N THR A 72 13.38 33.88 4.87
CA THR A 72 13.46 32.88 3.79
C THR A 72 14.85 32.86 3.11
N HIS A 73 15.45 34.03 2.88
CA HIS A 73 16.82 34.13 2.33
C HIS A 73 17.85 33.58 3.32
N ALA A 74 17.66 33.80 4.61
CA ALA A 74 18.52 33.21 5.65
C ALA A 74 18.45 31.67 5.64
N ARG A 75 17.24 31.09 5.53
CA ARG A 75 17.07 29.63 5.42
C ARG A 75 17.79 29.03 4.19
N ILE A 76 17.64 29.66 3.03
CA ILE A 76 18.33 29.22 1.79
C ILE A 76 19.85 29.27 1.98
N TRP A 77 20.36 30.36 2.54
CA TRP A 77 21.79 30.49 2.80
C TRP A 77 22.30 29.38 3.75
N MET A 78 21.56 29.14 4.85
CA MET A 78 21.90 28.08 5.80
C MET A 78 21.96 26.71 5.15
N ARG A 79 20.96 26.34 4.35
CA ARG A 79 20.93 25.05 3.66
C ARG A 79 22.09 24.90 2.67
N ASN A 80 22.36 25.94 1.89
CA ASN A 80 23.49 25.94 0.95
C ASN A 80 24.83 25.78 1.68
N ASN A 81 25.00 26.41 2.82
CA ASN A 81 26.18 26.27 3.65
C ASN A 81 26.34 24.84 4.23
N GLN A 82 25.23 24.18 4.58
CA GLN A 82 25.23 22.80 5.03
C GLN A 82 25.44 21.80 3.88
N ALA A 83 24.90 22.05 2.68
CA ALA A 83 25.02 21.15 1.53
C ALA A 83 26.48 20.87 1.11
N GLY A 84 27.41 21.79 1.40
CA GLY A 84 28.84 21.62 1.17
C GLY A 84 29.54 20.67 2.14
N ARG A 85 28.90 20.18 3.18
CA ARG A 85 29.51 19.28 4.17
C ARG A 85 29.65 17.85 3.62
N ARG A 86 30.80 17.21 3.85
CA ARG A 86 31.13 15.90 3.27
C ARG A 86 30.35 14.72 3.88
N ASN A 87 29.88 14.84 5.12
CA ASN A 87 29.31 13.74 5.90
C ASN A 87 27.78 13.71 5.97
N LEU A 88 27.10 14.35 5.01
CA LEU A 88 25.64 14.33 4.95
C LEU A 88 25.13 13.02 4.36
N THR A 89 24.11 12.43 5.01
CA THR A 89 23.35 11.32 4.42
C THR A 89 22.65 11.78 3.14
N THR A 90 22.32 10.83 2.28
CA THR A 90 21.54 11.12 1.05
C THR A 90 20.19 11.78 1.36
N ALA A 91 19.54 11.36 2.45
CA ALA A 91 18.28 11.94 2.89
C ALA A 91 18.45 13.40 3.36
N TRP A 92 19.51 13.73 4.11
CA TRP A 92 19.80 15.11 4.48
C TRP A 92 20.05 16.00 3.26
N ARG A 93 20.84 15.53 2.28
CA ARG A 93 21.06 16.31 1.04
C ARG A 93 19.77 16.60 0.31
N LEU A 94 18.90 15.59 0.22
CA LEU A 94 17.56 15.77 -0.37
C LEU A 94 16.69 16.72 0.43
N ASP A 95 16.69 16.63 1.75
CA ASP A 95 15.90 17.51 2.63
C ASP A 95 16.27 19.00 2.45
N LEU A 96 17.57 19.28 2.38
CA LEU A 96 18.09 20.63 2.13
C LEU A 96 17.62 21.16 0.77
N GLU A 97 17.73 20.36 -0.29
CA GLU A 97 17.34 20.76 -1.65
C GLU A 97 15.82 20.91 -1.83
N LEU A 98 15.04 20.01 -1.19
CA LEU A 98 13.57 20.12 -1.20
C LEU A 98 13.10 21.38 -0.44
N GLY A 99 13.75 21.68 0.68
CA GLY A 99 13.49 22.91 1.42
C GLY A 99 13.85 24.17 0.65
N ASN A 100 15.00 24.18 -0.04
CA ASN A 100 15.40 25.30 -0.91
C ASN A 100 14.37 25.55 -2.02
N LYS A 101 13.87 24.49 -2.67
CA LYS A 101 12.81 24.59 -3.67
C LYS A 101 11.55 25.26 -3.10
N GLN A 102 11.13 24.84 -1.91
CA GLN A 102 9.92 25.39 -1.27
C GLN A 102 10.10 26.89 -0.99
N ASP A 103 11.24 27.28 -0.44
CA ASP A 103 11.55 28.68 -0.14
C ASP A 103 11.65 29.55 -1.40
N LEU A 104 12.25 29.03 -2.48
CA LEU A 104 12.31 29.72 -3.78
C LEU A 104 10.91 29.93 -4.39
N LEU A 105 10.01 28.94 -4.24
CA LEU A 105 8.62 29.08 -4.68
C LEU A 105 7.86 30.13 -3.86
N GLU A 106 8.12 30.23 -2.55
CA GLU A 106 7.55 31.28 -1.70
C GLU A 106 7.99 32.67 -2.12
N ILE A 107 9.30 32.85 -2.39
CA ILE A 107 9.85 34.12 -2.90
C ILE A 107 9.22 34.49 -4.23
N GLY A 108 9.11 33.51 -5.15
CA GLY A 108 8.47 33.71 -6.45
C GLY A 108 7.00 34.15 -6.34
N LYS A 109 6.23 33.51 -5.47
CA LYS A 109 4.84 33.89 -5.21
C LYS A 109 4.71 35.28 -4.56
N ALA A 110 5.62 35.62 -3.64
CA ALA A 110 5.65 36.92 -3.01
C ALA A 110 5.93 38.05 -4.05
N LYS A 111 6.94 37.85 -4.92
CA LYS A 111 7.24 38.78 -6.03
C LYS A 111 6.07 38.93 -6.99
N GLN A 112 5.39 37.84 -7.36
CA GLN A 112 4.20 37.92 -8.22
C GLN A 112 3.05 38.69 -7.57
N ARG A 113 2.84 38.54 -6.25
CA ARG A 113 1.82 39.29 -5.52
C ARG A 113 2.14 40.77 -5.44
N GLU A 114 3.40 41.14 -5.28
CA GLU A 114 3.85 42.54 -5.31
C GLU A 114 3.72 43.14 -6.72
N SER A 115 4.19 42.44 -7.72
CA SER A 115 4.02 42.89 -9.15
C SER A 115 2.55 43.01 -9.52
N GLY A 116 1.68 42.10 -9.09
CA GLY A 116 0.22 42.17 -9.28
C GLY A 116 -0.43 43.35 -8.56
N LYS A 117 0.06 43.74 -7.37
CA LYS A 117 -0.38 44.93 -6.64
C LYS A 117 0.09 46.21 -7.35
N GLN A 118 1.33 46.24 -7.84
CA GLN A 118 1.88 47.34 -8.60
C GLN A 118 1.15 47.51 -9.95
N ALA A 119 0.95 46.43 -10.70
CA ALA A 119 0.21 46.46 -11.97
C ALA A 119 -1.25 46.90 -11.78
N ARG A 120 -1.89 46.57 -10.64
CA ARG A 120 -3.24 47.04 -10.33
C ARG A 120 -3.27 48.50 -9.88
N ALA A 121 -2.19 48.99 -9.27
CA ALA A 121 -2.01 50.42 -8.96
C ALA A 121 -1.68 51.22 -10.26
N GLU A 122 -0.94 50.65 -11.20
CA GLU A 122 -0.62 51.22 -12.50
C GLU A 122 -1.81 51.18 -13.49
N GLN A 123 -2.72 50.18 -13.40
CA GLN A 123 -3.99 50.18 -14.16
C GLN A 123 -4.96 51.30 -13.73
N LEU A 124 -4.73 51.91 -12.57
CA LEU A 124 -5.42 53.12 -12.13
C LEU A 124 -4.74 54.41 -12.59
N GLY A 125 -3.65 54.37 -13.32
CA GLY A 125 -2.94 55.48 -13.93
C GLY A 125 -1.60 55.10 -14.53
N VAL A 126 -1.54 55.00 -15.83
CA VAL A 126 -0.35 55.18 -16.73
C VAL A 126 0.65 54.05 -16.90
N LEU A 127 0.73 53.58 -18.14
CA LEU A 127 1.84 53.07 -18.97
C LEU A 127 2.23 51.59 -18.98
N SER A 128 2.14 51.11 -20.20
CA SER A 128 3.06 50.39 -21.11
C SER A 128 3.32 48.93 -20.90
N GLN A 129 2.81 48.17 -21.86
CA GLN A 129 3.16 46.79 -22.17
C GLN A 129 4.63 46.68 -22.56
N ASN A 130 5.38 45.72 -21.94
CA ASN A 130 6.21 44.79 -22.71
C ASN A 130 6.81 43.69 -21.82
N ASP A 131 6.97 42.51 -22.47
CA ASP A 131 7.70 41.30 -22.09
C ASP A 131 7.10 40.36 -21.03
N LYS A 132 6.09 39.61 -21.47
CA LYS A 132 5.82 38.28 -20.94
C LYS A 132 6.70 37.26 -21.68
N THR A 133 7.94 37.12 -21.27
CA THR A 133 8.73 35.94 -21.62
C THR A 133 8.23 34.82 -20.71
N PRO A 134 7.70 33.68 -21.23
CA PRO A 134 7.36 32.53 -20.39
C PRO A 134 8.66 32.03 -19.75
N LEU A 135 8.69 31.97 -18.42
CA LEU A 135 9.77 31.26 -17.72
C LEU A 135 9.81 29.84 -18.22
N PRO A 136 10.98 29.29 -18.61
CA PRO A 136 11.08 27.90 -19.03
C PRO A 136 10.53 27.01 -17.92
N GLN A 137 9.69 26.04 -18.30
CA GLN A 137 9.23 24.99 -17.38
C GLN A 137 10.42 24.09 -17.03
N VAL A 138 11.16 24.48 -16.03
CA VAL A 138 12.28 23.70 -15.53
C VAL A 138 11.71 22.50 -14.78
N ASN A 139 12.14 21.30 -15.16
CA ASN A 139 11.77 20.10 -14.44
C ASN A 139 12.49 20.08 -13.08
N THR A 140 11.85 20.70 -12.10
CA THR A 140 12.38 20.95 -10.77
C THR A 140 12.88 19.68 -10.06
N ARG A 141 12.30 18.49 -10.38
CA ARG A 141 12.79 17.21 -9.82
C ARG A 141 14.15 16.80 -10.38
N VAL A 142 14.43 17.09 -11.64
CA VAL A 142 15.73 16.80 -12.27
C VAL A 142 16.82 17.66 -11.64
N GLU A 143 16.53 18.94 -11.38
CA GLU A 143 17.49 19.84 -10.74
C GLU A 143 17.79 19.43 -9.30
N ILE A 144 16.75 19.13 -8.50
CA ILE A 144 16.93 18.62 -7.14
C ILE A 144 17.74 17.30 -7.14
N ALA A 145 17.40 16.39 -8.04
CA ALA A 145 18.11 15.11 -8.16
C ALA A 145 19.60 15.33 -8.45
N LYS A 146 19.90 16.25 -9.38
CA LYS A 146 21.29 16.62 -9.74
C LYS A 146 22.02 17.28 -8.57
N ALA A 147 21.40 18.24 -7.89
CA ALA A 147 21.98 18.95 -6.76
C ALA A 147 22.24 18.01 -5.56
N ALA A 148 21.29 17.15 -5.24
CA ALA A 148 21.45 16.17 -4.15
C ALA A 148 22.31 14.94 -4.51
N GLY A 149 22.66 14.76 -5.79
CA GLY A 149 23.41 13.59 -6.28
C GLY A 149 22.64 12.28 -6.22
N VAL A 150 21.33 12.31 -6.56
CA VAL A 150 20.41 11.18 -6.51
C VAL A 150 19.63 11.02 -7.80
N SER A 151 18.84 9.95 -7.93
CA SER A 151 17.91 9.77 -9.05
C SER A 151 16.61 10.55 -8.83
N THR A 152 15.92 10.91 -9.91
CA THR A 152 14.58 11.54 -9.85
C THR A 152 13.55 10.66 -9.15
N GLY A 153 13.71 9.33 -9.23
CA GLY A 153 12.91 8.37 -8.50
C GLY A 153 13.06 8.51 -6.98
N GLN A 154 14.29 8.71 -6.49
CA GLN A 154 14.54 8.94 -5.07
C GLN A 154 13.96 10.26 -4.57
N VAL A 155 13.95 11.31 -5.39
CA VAL A 155 13.25 12.56 -5.07
C VAL A 155 11.74 12.31 -4.89
N GLY A 156 11.11 11.56 -5.81
CA GLY A 156 9.70 11.21 -5.69
C GLY A 156 9.37 10.34 -4.48
N MET A 157 10.27 9.42 -4.11
CA MET A 157 10.13 8.63 -2.87
C MET A 157 10.22 9.53 -1.64
N ALA A 158 11.21 10.42 -1.57
CA ALA A 158 11.40 11.36 -0.47
C ALA A 158 10.16 12.24 -0.27
N GLU A 159 9.63 12.84 -1.35
CA GLU A 159 8.41 13.66 -1.29
C GLU A 159 7.22 12.88 -0.70
N GLN A 160 7.08 11.59 -1.03
CA GLN A 160 6.02 10.74 -0.48
C GLN A 160 6.27 10.38 0.99
N ILE A 161 7.51 10.09 1.37
CA ILE A 161 7.87 9.77 2.76
C ILE A 161 7.62 10.98 3.66
N ILE A 162 8.08 12.15 3.26
CA ILE A 162 7.86 13.41 4.00
C ILE A 162 6.37 13.67 4.23
N LYS A 163 5.55 13.43 3.19
CA LYS A 163 4.11 13.67 3.26
C LYS A 163 3.35 12.66 4.14
N LYS A 164 3.73 11.39 4.10
CA LYS A 164 2.93 10.28 4.65
C LYS A 164 3.46 9.72 5.97
N ALA A 165 4.76 9.80 6.18
CA ALA A 165 5.43 9.26 7.36
C ALA A 165 6.68 10.11 7.71
N PRO A 166 6.48 11.35 8.19
CA PRO A 166 7.59 12.24 8.52
C PRO A 166 8.57 11.65 9.54
N GLU A 167 8.11 10.78 10.42
CA GLU A 167 8.95 10.06 11.38
C GLU A 167 9.95 9.08 10.70
N LEU A 168 9.55 8.47 9.58
CA LEU A 168 10.46 7.63 8.78
C LEU A 168 11.47 8.48 8.01
N TRP A 169 11.08 9.71 7.64
CA TRP A 169 12.00 10.65 7.03
C TRP A 169 13.10 11.08 8.00
N GLU A 170 12.75 11.37 9.26
CA GLU A 170 13.74 11.68 10.29
C GLU A 170 14.73 10.52 10.49
N LYS A 171 14.25 9.27 10.58
CA LYS A 171 15.12 8.08 10.63
C LYS A 171 16.02 7.95 9.39
N ALA A 172 15.51 8.30 8.21
CA ALA A 172 16.31 8.27 6.99
C ALA A 172 17.39 9.36 7.00
N LYS A 173 17.10 10.55 7.55
CA LYS A 173 18.10 11.61 7.74
C LYS A 173 19.20 11.18 8.72
N GLN A 174 18.86 10.46 9.78
CA GLN A 174 19.83 9.92 10.74
C GLN A 174 20.65 8.77 10.17
N GLY A 175 20.24 8.18 9.04
CA GLY A 175 20.91 7.05 8.41
C GLY A 175 20.46 5.68 8.91
N ASP A 176 19.48 5.62 9.82
CA ASP A 176 18.95 4.37 10.39
C ASP A 176 18.24 3.51 9.34
N VAL A 177 17.61 4.14 8.35
CA VAL A 177 16.93 3.47 7.24
C VAL A 177 17.28 4.14 5.90
N SER A 178 17.32 3.36 4.83
CA SER A 178 17.46 3.94 3.49
C SER A 178 16.15 4.56 2.99
N ILE A 179 16.23 5.53 2.07
CA ILE A 179 15.04 6.13 1.43
C ILE A 179 14.17 5.04 0.77
N SER A 180 14.80 4.06 0.11
CA SER A 180 14.08 2.95 -0.52
C SER A 180 13.37 2.07 0.49
N THR A 181 14.02 1.76 1.61
CA THR A 181 13.42 0.95 2.70
C THR A 181 12.24 1.67 3.34
N ALA A 182 12.40 2.96 3.67
CA ALA A 182 11.31 3.78 4.23
C ALA A 182 10.11 3.85 3.27
N TYR A 183 10.35 4.04 1.97
CA TYR A 183 9.30 4.04 0.96
C TYR A 183 8.58 2.69 0.83
N GLN A 184 9.32 1.57 0.86
CA GLN A 184 8.74 0.23 0.85
C GLN A 184 7.86 -0.02 2.07
N GLN A 185 8.24 0.46 3.26
CA GLN A 185 7.41 0.35 4.47
C GLN A 185 6.06 1.06 4.29
N ILE A 186 6.06 2.29 3.79
CA ILE A 186 4.82 3.03 3.50
C ILE A 186 3.95 2.26 2.49
N ARG A 187 4.55 1.80 1.39
CA ARG A 187 3.82 1.04 0.37
C ARG A 187 3.23 -0.26 0.90
N ARG A 188 3.90 -0.89 1.84
CA ARG A 188 3.39 -2.10 2.51
C ARG A 188 2.18 -1.78 3.37
N ILE A 189 2.27 -0.73 4.20
CA ILE A 189 1.16 -0.28 5.06
C ILE A 189 -0.07 0.08 4.20
N GLU A 190 0.09 0.94 3.19
CA GLU A 190 -0.99 1.33 2.28
C GLU A 190 -1.66 0.13 1.57
N LYS A 191 -0.85 -0.85 1.17
CA LYS A 191 -1.36 -2.07 0.55
C LYS A 191 -2.16 -2.90 1.54
N GLU A 192 -1.75 -2.93 2.79
CA GLU A 192 -2.41 -3.67 3.87
C GLU A 192 -3.74 -2.99 4.27
N GLU A 193 -3.73 -1.66 4.45
CA GLU A 193 -4.93 -0.86 4.72
C GLU A 193 -5.97 -0.99 3.60
N LYS A 194 -5.54 -0.87 2.34
CA LYS A 194 -6.43 -1.06 1.19
C LYS A 194 -7.01 -2.47 1.12
N ARG A 195 -6.22 -3.49 1.50
CA ARG A 195 -6.70 -4.87 1.58
C ARG A 195 -7.71 -5.06 2.71
N GLU A 196 -7.46 -4.43 3.84
CA GLU A 196 -8.33 -4.54 5.02
C GLU A 196 -9.67 -3.84 4.77
N ALA A 197 -9.65 -2.63 4.20
CA ALA A 197 -10.86 -1.93 3.78
C ALA A 197 -11.68 -2.74 2.78
N ARG A 198 -11.03 -3.37 1.79
CA ARG A 198 -11.71 -4.25 0.83
C ARG A 198 -12.27 -5.52 1.47
N ARG A 199 -11.58 -6.07 2.50
CA ARG A 199 -12.10 -7.21 3.26
C ARG A 199 -13.34 -6.84 4.06
N GLU A 200 -13.33 -5.66 4.67
CA GLU A 200 -14.46 -5.17 5.45
C GLU A 200 -15.67 -4.90 4.55
N GLU A 201 -15.46 -4.29 3.39
CA GLU A 201 -16.47 -4.14 2.35
C GLU A 201 -17.02 -5.50 1.90
N ASN A 202 -16.16 -6.47 1.64
CA ASN A 202 -16.57 -7.81 1.25
C ASN A 202 -17.26 -8.58 2.38
N ARG A 203 -16.86 -8.40 3.66
CA ARG A 203 -17.56 -8.98 4.81
C ARG A 203 -19.00 -8.43 4.91
N ALA A 204 -19.16 -7.13 4.72
CA ALA A 204 -20.50 -6.51 4.71
C ALA A 204 -21.36 -7.10 3.58
N LYS A 205 -20.80 -7.21 2.36
CA LYS A 205 -21.50 -7.83 1.22
C LYS A 205 -21.87 -9.30 1.47
N VAL A 206 -20.97 -10.09 2.09
CA VAL A 206 -21.27 -11.50 2.44
C VAL A 206 -22.32 -11.60 3.55
N ALA A 207 -22.32 -10.65 4.50
CA ALA A 207 -23.34 -10.59 5.53
C ALA A 207 -24.72 -10.20 4.97
N GLU A 208 -24.77 -9.34 3.94
CA GLU A 208 -25.98 -9.00 3.19
C GLU A 208 -26.43 -10.14 2.25
N ALA A 209 -25.48 -10.92 1.73
CA ALA A 209 -25.73 -12.10 0.89
C ALA A 209 -26.09 -13.38 1.70
N GLN A 210 -26.46 -13.25 2.97
CA GLN A 210 -27.14 -14.34 3.67
C GLN A 210 -28.36 -14.73 2.85
N ALA A 211 -28.54 -16.05 2.63
CA ALA A 211 -29.45 -16.65 1.69
C ALA A 211 -30.69 -15.77 1.45
N PRO A 212 -30.96 -15.36 0.20
CA PRO A 212 -32.11 -14.52 -0.06
C PRO A 212 -33.28 -15.13 0.70
N GLU A 213 -33.82 -14.41 1.66
CA GLU A 213 -34.96 -14.89 2.46
C GLU A 213 -36.06 -15.47 1.57
N ASP A 214 -36.09 -15.01 0.32
CA ASP A 214 -37.02 -15.44 -0.70
C ASP A 214 -36.79 -16.88 -1.17
N ILE A 215 -35.54 -17.37 -1.29
CA ILE A 215 -35.25 -18.76 -1.69
C ILE A 215 -35.62 -19.71 -0.54
N ILE A 216 -35.34 -19.29 0.69
CA ILE A 216 -35.70 -20.09 1.89
C ILE A 216 -37.21 -20.05 2.14
N LYS A 217 -37.86 -18.87 2.02
CA LYS A 217 -39.29 -18.68 2.18
C LYS A 217 -40.11 -19.35 1.08
N ALA A 218 -39.58 -19.47 -0.14
CA ALA A 218 -40.20 -20.15 -1.25
C ALA A 218 -40.16 -21.68 -1.12
N GLU A 219 -39.54 -22.24 -0.06
CA GLU A 219 -39.30 -23.68 0.11
C GLU A 219 -38.67 -24.35 -1.12
N ALA A 220 -37.89 -23.57 -1.89
CA ALA A 220 -37.28 -24.04 -3.12
C ALA A 220 -36.33 -25.21 -2.84
N LYS A 221 -36.47 -26.27 -3.64
CA LYS A 221 -35.61 -27.45 -3.58
C LYS A 221 -34.83 -27.59 -4.88
N PHE A 222 -33.57 -27.98 -4.74
CA PHE A 222 -32.65 -28.11 -5.87
C PHE A 222 -32.14 -29.56 -6.00
N ALA A 223 -32.27 -30.09 -7.22
CA ALA A 223 -31.75 -31.43 -7.53
C ALA A 223 -30.21 -31.41 -7.79
N THR A 224 -29.64 -30.22 -8.01
CA THR A 224 -28.21 -30.06 -8.16
C THR A 224 -27.78 -28.74 -7.53
N ILE A 225 -26.77 -28.82 -6.66
CA ILE A 225 -26.16 -27.67 -5.98
C ILE A 225 -24.67 -27.62 -6.34
N VAL A 226 -24.22 -26.48 -6.82
CA VAL A 226 -22.81 -26.12 -6.98
C VAL A 226 -22.45 -25.10 -5.93
N ILE A 227 -21.32 -25.29 -5.26
CA ILE A 227 -20.87 -24.39 -4.21
C ILE A 227 -19.36 -24.15 -4.31
N ASP A 228 -18.92 -22.88 -4.31
CA ASP A 228 -17.53 -22.46 -4.20
C ASP A 228 -17.32 -21.70 -2.88
N PRO A 229 -17.14 -22.41 -1.74
CA PRO A 229 -17.11 -21.77 -0.45
C PRO A 229 -15.96 -20.76 -0.35
N PRO A 230 -16.17 -19.60 0.28
CA PRO A 230 -15.09 -18.63 0.55
C PRO A 230 -14.21 -19.14 1.69
N TRP A 231 -13.33 -20.08 1.37
CA TRP A 231 -12.49 -20.79 2.32
C TRP A 231 -11.63 -19.85 3.17
N ASP A 232 -11.71 -19.97 4.49
CA ASP A 232 -10.65 -19.49 5.36
C ASP A 232 -9.46 -20.46 5.28
N TRP A 233 -8.34 -19.92 4.80
CA TRP A 233 -7.15 -20.72 4.55
C TRP A 233 -6.40 -21.08 5.83
N GLY A 234 -6.82 -20.54 7.01
CA GLY A 234 -6.24 -20.85 8.32
C GLY A 234 -4.76 -20.46 8.45
N ASP A 235 -4.27 -19.62 7.54
CA ASP A 235 -2.89 -19.15 7.53
C ASP A 235 -2.75 -17.92 8.40
N GLU A 236 -2.81 -18.08 9.69
CA GLU A 236 -2.22 -17.13 10.61
C GLU A 236 -0.69 -17.29 10.54
N GLY A 237 -0.10 -16.61 9.56
CA GLY A 237 1.29 -16.21 9.67
C GLY A 237 2.37 -17.27 9.58
N ASP A 238 2.34 -18.16 8.61
CA ASP A 238 3.57 -18.81 8.16
C ASP A 238 4.42 -17.75 7.44
N GLN A 239 5.32 -17.10 8.19
CA GLN A 239 6.16 -15.98 7.71
C GLN A 239 7.11 -16.40 6.59
N ASP A 240 7.36 -17.69 6.43
CA ASP A 240 8.25 -18.23 5.40
C ASP A 240 7.57 -18.44 4.04
N GLN A 241 6.30 -18.13 3.90
CA GLN A 241 5.57 -18.27 2.65
C GLN A 241 5.60 -16.98 1.82
N MET A 242 6.74 -16.67 1.24
CA MET A 242 6.86 -15.58 0.26
C MET A 242 5.86 -15.78 -0.89
N GLY A 243 4.93 -14.83 -1.05
CA GLY A 243 4.09 -14.70 -2.26
C GLY A 243 2.63 -15.12 -2.13
N ARG A 244 2.12 -15.58 -0.99
CA ARG A 244 0.69 -15.81 -0.82
C ARG A 244 -0.02 -14.55 -0.36
N ALA A 245 -0.67 -13.90 -1.28
CA ALA A 245 -1.68 -12.93 -0.92
C ALA A 245 -2.85 -13.66 -0.26
N ARG A 246 -3.21 -13.30 0.97
CA ARG A 246 -4.52 -13.66 1.53
C ARG A 246 -5.60 -13.27 0.53
N PRO A 247 -6.69 -14.04 0.40
CA PRO A 247 -7.74 -13.69 -0.53
C PRO A 247 -8.27 -12.28 -0.26
N ASP A 248 -8.53 -11.53 -1.33
CA ASP A 248 -9.06 -10.16 -1.25
C ASP A 248 -10.56 -10.13 -0.93
N TYR A 249 -11.18 -11.29 -0.70
CA TYR A 249 -12.61 -11.46 -0.39
C TYR A 249 -12.79 -11.96 1.05
N ALA A 250 -13.99 -11.76 1.61
CA ALA A 250 -14.34 -12.26 2.92
C ALA A 250 -14.32 -13.79 2.93
N THR A 251 -13.68 -14.36 3.93
CA THR A 251 -13.62 -15.80 4.15
C THR A 251 -14.56 -16.19 5.28
N MET A 252 -15.10 -17.39 5.24
CA MET A 252 -15.93 -17.96 6.29
C MET A 252 -15.16 -19.05 7.06
N SER A 253 -15.37 -19.10 8.38
CA SER A 253 -14.83 -20.19 9.18
C SER A 253 -15.53 -21.52 8.83
N LYS A 254 -14.91 -22.64 9.23
CA LYS A 254 -15.50 -23.97 9.04
C LYS A 254 -16.91 -24.04 9.66
N GLU A 255 -17.07 -23.50 10.86
CA GLU A 255 -18.33 -23.50 11.62
C GLU A 255 -19.40 -22.68 10.90
N GLN A 256 -19.05 -21.52 10.33
CA GLN A 256 -19.94 -20.70 9.54
C GLN A 256 -20.37 -21.41 8.25
N LEU A 257 -19.45 -22.10 7.58
CA LEU A 257 -19.77 -22.90 6.40
C LEU A 257 -20.66 -24.09 6.74
N MET A 258 -20.42 -24.80 7.85
CA MET A 258 -21.27 -25.88 8.30
C MET A 258 -22.70 -25.43 8.63
N ALA A 259 -22.90 -24.20 9.08
CA ALA A 259 -24.19 -23.62 9.41
C ALA A 259 -25.01 -23.19 8.17
N LEU A 260 -24.42 -23.22 6.96
CA LEU A 260 -25.16 -22.89 5.74
C LEU A 260 -26.29 -23.88 5.48
N PRO A 261 -27.46 -23.43 4.99
CA PRO A 261 -28.64 -24.26 4.82
C PRO A 261 -28.61 -25.19 3.57
N VAL A 262 -27.41 -25.68 3.20
CA VAL A 262 -27.20 -26.48 1.98
C VAL A 262 -28.07 -27.72 1.99
N GLY A 263 -28.10 -28.45 3.10
CA GLY A 263 -28.93 -29.64 3.28
C GLY A 263 -30.44 -29.35 3.23
N THR A 264 -30.85 -28.14 3.67
CA THR A 264 -32.26 -27.70 3.61
C THR A 264 -32.68 -27.31 2.21
N LEU A 265 -31.77 -26.71 1.43
CA LEU A 265 -32.05 -26.34 0.03
C LEU A 265 -31.97 -27.55 -0.94
N ALA A 266 -31.30 -28.61 -0.53
CA ALA A 266 -31.22 -29.84 -1.31
C ALA A 266 -32.56 -30.59 -1.34
N ASP A 267 -32.93 -31.09 -2.51
CA ASP A 267 -34.02 -32.04 -2.66
C ASP A 267 -33.72 -33.37 -1.92
N GLU A 268 -34.70 -34.27 -1.84
CA GLU A 268 -34.50 -35.61 -1.28
C GLU A 268 -33.41 -36.34 -2.03
N ASP A 269 -33.40 -36.24 -3.36
CA ASP A 269 -32.39 -36.74 -4.28
C ASP A 269 -31.64 -35.57 -4.89
N CYS A 270 -30.35 -35.35 -4.51
CA CYS A 270 -29.59 -34.17 -4.91
C CYS A 270 -28.10 -34.48 -5.15
N HIS A 271 -27.54 -33.87 -6.21
CA HIS A 271 -26.10 -33.84 -6.46
C HIS A 271 -25.48 -32.57 -5.88
N LEU A 272 -24.35 -32.72 -5.21
CA LEU A 272 -23.51 -31.60 -4.73
C LEU A 272 -22.16 -31.62 -5.43
N TYR A 273 -21.80 -30.49 -6.00
CA TYR A 273 -20.47 -30.21 -6.56
C TYR A 273 -19.82 -29.10 -5.76
N MET A 274 -18.84 -29.41 -4.93
CA MET A 274 -18.16 -28.45 -4.07
C MET A 274 -16.75 -28.18 -4.54
N TRP A 275 -16.49 -26.95 -4.98
CA TRP A 275 -15.14 -26.50 -5.32
C TRP A 275 -14.25 -26.43 -4.09
N ILE A 276 -13.05 -26.96 -4.21
CA ILE A 276 -12.12 -27.02 -3.10
C ILE A 276 -10.68 -26.96 -3.57
N THR A 277 -9.86 -26.20 -2.83
CA THR A 277 -8.41 -26.21 -3.07
C THR A 277 -7.81 -27.45 -2.45
N ASN A 278 -6.69 -27.96 -3.01
CA ASN A 278 -5.99 -29.13 -2.48
C ASN A 278 -5.68 -29.00 -0.98
N ARG A 279 -5.46 -27.80 -0.48
CA ARG A 279 -5.16 -27.54 0.92
C ARG A 279 -6.37 -27.64 1.84
N SER A 280 -7.54 -27.28 1.33
CA SER A 280 -8.79 -27.31 2.11
C SER A 280 -9.49 -28.67 2.10
N LEU A 281 -8.97 -29.65 1.34
CA LEU A 281 -9.59 -30.98 1.19
C LEU A 281 -10.09 -31.61 2.50
N PRO A 282 -9.31 -31.63 3.62
CA PRO A 282 -9.82 -32.19 4.87
C PRO A 282 -11.08 -31.50 5.38
N LYS A 283 -11.17 -30.18 5.25
CA LYS A 283 -12.34 -29.40 5.69
C LYS A 283 -13.57 -29.71 4.84
N GLY A 284 -13.39 -30.01 3.57
CA GLY A 284 -14.47 -30.29 2.64
C GLY A 284 -15.29 -31.54 2.99
N PHE A 285 -14.64 -32.58 3.47
CA PHE A 285 -15.35 -33.79 3.88
C PHE A 285 -16.26 -33.55 5.08
N ASP A 286 -15.80 -32.74 6.05
CA ASP A 286 -16.62 -32.37 7.21
C ASP A 286 -17.88 -31.57 6.81
N LEU A 287 -17.75 -30.68 5.80
CA LEU A 287 -18.90 -29.91 5.29
C LEU A 287 -19.94 -30.80 4.57
N ILE A 288 -19.47 -31.73 3.75
CA ILE A 288 -20.32 -32.68 3.03
C ILE A 288 -21.18 -33.49 4.02
N GLU A 289 -20.54 -33.98 5.09
CA GLU A 289 -21.22 -34.73 6.15
C GLU A 289 -22.22 -33.86 6.92
N ALA A 290 -21.81 -32.64 7.32
CA ALA A 290 -22.65 -31.69 8.05
C ALA A 290 -23.93 -31.28 7.27
N TRP A 291 -23.85 -31.21 5.94
CA TRP A 291 -24.97 -30.90 5.07
C TRP A 291 -25.84 -32.11 4.70
N GLY A 292 -25.48 -33.31 5.21
CA GLY A 292 -26.26 -34.54 4.99
C GLY A 292 -26.02 -35.21 3.64
N PHE A 293 -24.86 -34.96 2.99
CA PHE A 293 -24.49 -35.61 1.75
C PHE A 293 -23.47 -36.75 2.01
N ARG A 294 -23.46 -37.70 1.08
CA ARG A 294 -22.48 -38.79 1.05
C ARG A 294 -21.46 -38.51 -0.07
N TYR A 295 -20.18 -38.36 0.30
CA TYR A 295 -19.08 -38.22 -0.67
C TYR A 295 -19.00 -39.43 -1.59
N ILE A 296 -18.79 -39.19 -2.89
CA ILE A 296 -18.65 -40.22 -3.91
C ILE A 296 -17.24 -40.22 -4.50
N THR A 297 -16.81 -39.08 -5.07
CA THR A 297 -15.51 -38.96 -5.76
C THR A 297 -15.07 -37.51 -5.83
N ALA A 298 -13.82 -37.30 -6.22
CA ALA A 298 -13.29 -36.00 -6.59
C ALA A 298 -13.15 -35.90 -8.12
N ILE A 299 -13.60 -34.77 -8.69
CA ILE A 299 -13.36 -34.38 -10.06
C ILE A 299 -12.21 -33.39 -10.06
N THR A 300 -11.20 -33.62 -10.91
CA THR A 300 -10.01 -32.77 -10.98
C THR A 300 -10.09 -31.84 -12.20
N TRP A 301 -9.99 -30.56 -11.96
CA TRP A 301 -9.72 -29.58 -13.00
C TRP A 301 -8.22 -29.39 -13.14
N ALA A 302 -7.66 -29.78 -14.31
CA ALA A 302 -6.28 -29.54 -14.69
C ALA A 302 -6.16 -28.24 -15.51
N LYS A 303 -5.31 -27.34 -15.06
CA LYS A 303 -5.05 -26.05 -15.71
C LYS A 303 -3.89 -26.20 -16.71
N PRO A 304 -3.96 -25.58 -17.90
CA PRO A 304 -2.88 -25.62 -18.87
C PRO A 304 -1.55 -25.02 -18.38
N SER A 305 -1.64 -24.05 -17.43
CA SER A 305 -0.49 -23.32 -16.89
C SER A 305 -0.29 -23.58 -15.40
N PHE A 306 0.96 -23.55 -14.97
CA PHE A 306 1.33 -23.68 -13.56
C PHE A 306 0.94 -22.44 -12.75
N GLY A 307 0.42 -22.64 -11.54
CA GLY A 307 0.29 -21.62 -10.53
C GLY A 307 1.49 -21.55 -9.58
N MET A 308 1.60 -20.47 -8.83
CA MET A 308 2.61 -20.36 -7.77
C MET A 308 2.26 -21.28 -6.61
N GLY A 309 3.21 -22.10 -6.16
CA GLY A 309 3.07 -22.98 -5.00
C GLY A 309 4.37 -23.02 -4.19
N ASN A 310 4.30 -23.41 -2.90
CA ASN A 310 5.47 -23.42 -2.03
C ASN A 310 6.48 -24.53 -2.37
N TYR A 311 5.99 -25.76 -2.44
CA TYR A 311 6.82 -26.94 -2.78
C TYR A 311 6.63 -27.30 -4.25
N PHE A 312 5.41 -27.64 -4.62
CA PHE A 312 5.06 -27.98 -5.99
C PHE A 312 4.28 -26.85 -6.66
N ARG A 313 4.42 -26.71 -7.97
CA ARG A 313 3.63 -25.77 -8.76
C ARG A 313 2.20 -26.27 -8.85
N GLY A 314 1.23 -25.49 -8.34
CA GLY A 314 -0.18 -25.87 -8.37
C GLY A 314 -0.75 -25.80 -9.78
N GLN A 315 -1.28 -26.92 -10.29
CA GLN A 315 -1.88 -27.01 -11.61
C GLN A 315 -3.31 -27.54 -11.56
N THR A 316 -3.77 -27.98 -10.40
CA THR A 316 -5.09 -28.59 -10.25
C THR A 316 -5.92 -27.90 -9.17
N GLU A 317 -7.25 -27.91 -9.36
CA GLU A 317 -8.26 -27.72 -8.32
C GLU A 317 -9.19 -28.93 -8.30
N GLN A 318 -9.82 -29.19 -7.16
CA GLN A 318 -10.72 -30.32 -6.99
C GLN A 318 -12.16 -29.85 -6.87
N ILE A 319 -13.07 -30.68 -7.34
CA ILE A 319 -14.50 -30.58 -7.08
C ILE A 319 -14.91 -31.86 -6.35
N LEU A 320 -15.31 -31.76 -5.09
CA LEU A 320 -15.87 -32.90 -4.38
C LEU A 320 -17.30 -33.14 -4.85
N PHE A 321 -17.54 -34.30 -5.42
CA PHE A 321 -18.86 -34.74 -5.82
C PHE A 321 -19.49 -35.59 -4.72
N ALA A 322 -20.68 -35.21 -4.29
CA ALA A 322 -21.42 -35.89 -3.24
C ALA A 322 -22.90 -36.02 -3.62
N VAL A 323 -23.59 -36.94 -2.99
CA VAL A 323 -24.99 -37.28 -3.28
C VAL A 323 -25.77 -37.33 -1.99
N LYS A 324 -26.96 -36.73 -2.00
CA LYS A 324 -28.02 -36.93 -1.02
C LYS A 324 -29.09 -37.83 -1.68
N GLY A 325 -29.61 -38.80 -0.94
CA GLY A 325 -30.52 -39.77 -1.50
C GLY A 325 -29.88 -40.73 -2.51
N SER A 326 -30.54 -40.96 -3.65
CA SER A 326 -30.18 -41.95 -4.66
C SER A 326 -30.13 -41.39 -6.09
N GLN A 327 -29.91 -40.07 -6.25
CA GLN A 327 -29.87 -39.41 -7.56
C GLN A 327 -28.82 -40.05 -8.52
N PRO A 328 -29.21 -40.64 -9.65
CA PRO A 328 -28.28 -41.17 -10.62
C PRO A 328 -27.75 -40.07 -11.56
N LEU A 329 -26.51 -40.25 -12.04
CA LEU A 329 -26.01 -39.44 -13.15
C LEU A 329 -26.78 -39.70 -14.44
N LYS A 330 -27.09 -38.65 -15.22
CA LYS A 330 -27.66 -38.75 -16.56
C LYS A 330 -26.67 -39.41 -17.55
N ARG A 331 -25.35 -39.22 -17.34
CA ARG A 331 -24.29 -39.79 -18.16
C ARG A 331 -23.32 -40.58 -17.29
N LYS A 332 -22.84 -41.70 -17.78
CA LYS A 332 -21.88 -42.60 -17.09
C LYS A 332 -20.54 -42.69 -17.81
N ASP A 333 -20.36 -41.96 -18.89
CA ASP A 333 -19.18 -41.96 -19.78
C ASP A 333 -18.28 -40.72 -19.54
N VAL A 334 -18.49 -39.99 -18.46
CA VAL A 334 -17.73 -38.79 -18.09
C VAL A 334 -16.67 -39.15 -17.06
N GLY A 335 -15.42 -38.80 -17.35
CA GLY A 335 -14.29 -39.05 -16.44
C GLY A 335 -14.18 -38.04 -15.30
N THR A 336 -13.36 -38.35 -14.31
CA THR A 336 -13.10 -37.47 -13.15
C THR A 336 -11.98 -36.46 -13.38
N LEU A 337 -11.55 -36.27 -14.62
CA LEU A 337 -10.50 -35.32 -14.99
C LEU A 337 -10.99 -34.52 -16.22
N PHE A 338 -10.90 -33.20 -16.13
CA PHE A 338 -11.05 -32.34 -17.31
C PHE A 338 -9.98 -31.25 -17.32
N THR A 339 -9.63 -30.79 -18.53
CA THR A 339 -8.65 -29.74 -18.76
C THR A 339 -9.35 -28.53 -19.37
N ALA A 340 -9.20 -27.38 -18.74
CA ALA A 340 -9.73 -26.13 -19.25
C ALA A 340 -8.87 -24.96 -18.81
N PRO A 341 -8.79 -23.87 -19.60
CA PRO A 341 -8.16 -22.62 -19.15
C PRO A 341 -8.96 -22.01 -17.99
N ARG A 342 -8.37 -21.05 -17.30
CA ARG A 342 -9.12 -20.24 -16.34
C ARG A 342 -10.16 -19.41 -17.08
N GLY A 343 -11.31 -19.21 -16.45
CA GLY A 343 -12.33 -18.33 -17.01
C GLY A 343 -11.84 -16.87 -17.19
N PRO A 344 -12.50 -16.09 -18.04
CA PRO A 344 -12.04 -14.77 -18.48
C PRO A 344 -11.99 -13.72 -17.38
N ASN A 345 -12.69 -13.93 -16.27
CA ASN A 345 -12.91 -12.93 -15.22
C ASN A 345 -11.87 -13.00 -14.07
N GLY A 346 -10.66 -13.51 -14.32
CA GLY A 346 -9.55 -13.47 -13.39
C GLY A 346 -9.32 -14.72 -12.55
N HIS A 347 -8.58 -14.59 -11.43
CA HIS A 347 -8.02 -15.72 -10.67
C HIS A 347 -9.04 -16.67 -10.02
N SER A 348 -10.29 -16.25 -9.85
CA SER A 348 -11.34 -17.02 -9.18
C SER A 348 -12.44 -17.51 -10.12
N SER A 349 -12.35 -17.24 -11.43
CA SER A 349 -13.35 -17.62 -12.41
C SER A 349 -13.25 -19.11 -12.72
N LYS A 350 -14.36 -19.82 -12.61
CA LYS A 350 -14.45 -21.24 -12.97
C LYS A 350 -14.64 -21.37 -14.48
N PRO A 351 -14.14 -22.46 -15.11
CA PRO A 351 -14.27 -22.67 -16.55
C PRO A 351 -15.70 -23.04 -16.95
N VAL A 352 -16.13 -22.65 -18.14
CA VAL A 352 -17.48 -22.97 -18.66
C VAL A 352 -17.67 -24.48 -18.83
N GLU A 353 -16.61 -25.19 -19.18
CA GLU A 353 -16.59 -26.65 -19.34
C GLU A 353 -17.01 -27.40 -18.07
N PHE A 354 -16.84 -26.82 -16.91
CA PHE A 354 -17.33 -27.39 -15.66
C PHE A 354 -18.87 -27.35 -15.61
N TYR A 355 -19.48 -26.23 -15.96
CA TYR A 355 -20.93 -26.11 -15.94
C TYR A 355 -21.58 -27.01 -17.00
N ASP A 356 -20.97 -27.12 -18.18
CA ASP A 356 -21.41 -28.04 -19.24
C ASP A 356 -21.35 -29.50 -18.75
N LEU A 357 -20.31 -29.86 -18.00
CA LEU A 357 -20.19 -31.16 -17.35
C LEU A 357 -21.35 -31.37 -16.36
N VAL A 358 -21.60 -30.41 -15.47
CA VAL A 358 -22.67 -30.50 -14.46
C VAL A 358 -24.03 -30.67 -15.12
N GLU A 359 -24.39 -29.83 -16.08
CA GLU A 359 -25.68 -29.87 -16.80
C GLU A 359 -25.88 -31.16 -17.57
N SER A 360 -24.82 -31.70 -18.16
CA SER A 360 -24.85 -32.98 -18.88
C SER A 360 -25.04 -34.20 -17.96
N CYS A 361 -24.52 -34.10 -16.72
CA CYS A 361 -24.47 -35.21 -15.78
C CYS A 361 -25.64 -35.20 -14.76
N SER A 362 -26.17 -34.04 -14.42
CA SER A 362 -27.06 -33.83 -13.28
C SER A 362 -28.39 -33.18 -13.71
N PRO A 363 -29.49 -33.46 -13.02
CA PRO A 363 -30.78 -32.82 -13.30
C PRO A 363 -30.87 -31.44 -12.63
N GLY A 364 -31.67 -30.53 -13.22
CA GLY A 364 -32.13 -29.32 -12.54
C GLY A 364 -33.38 -29.61 -11.68
N PRO A 365 -33.81 -28.65 -10.89
CA PRO A 365 -33.31 -27.27 -10.83
C PRO A 365 -31.91 -27.16 -10.22
N PHE A 366 -31.17 -26.17 -10.75
CA PHE A 366 -29.76 -25.91 -10.37
C PHE A 366 -29.67 -24.71 -9.44
N LEU A 367 -28.84 -24.83 -8.41
CA LEU A 367 -28.44 -23.75 -7.51
C LEU A 367 -26.91 -23.56 -7.56
N GLU A 368 -26.45 -22.34 -7.77
CA GLU A 368 -25.03 -21.97 -7.56
C GLU A 368 -24.92 -21.06 -6.34
N MET A 369 -24.23 -21.55 -5.30
CA MET A 369 -23.99 -20.79 -4.06
C MET A 369 -22.64 -20.08 -4.13
N PHE A 370 -22.60 -18.83 -3.67
CA PHE A 370 -21.50 -17.90 -3.80
C PHE A 370 -21.17 -17.55 -5.25
N SER A 371 -22.22 -17.56 -6.09
CA SER A 371 -22.10 -17.17 -7.50
C SER A 371 -21.70 -15.70 -7.64
N ARG A 372 -20.87 -15.44 -8.65
CA ARG A 372 -20.48 -14.09 -9.06
C ARG A 372 -21.11 -13.67 -10.37
N HIS A 373 -21.84 -14.57 -11.00
CA HIS A 373 -22.46 -14.38 -12.30
C HIS A 373 -23.78 -15.12 -12.38
N ASN A 374 -24.77 -14.51 -13.03
CA ASN A 374 -26.01 -15.18 -13.32
C ASN A 374 -25.83 -16.07 -14.57
N ARG A 375 -26.30 -17.30 -14.47
CA ARG A 375 -26.36 -18.27 -15.57
C ARG A 375 -27.83 -18.58 -15.88
N GLU A 376 -28.22 -18.59 -17.16
CA GLU A 376 -29.54 -18.95 -17.58
C GLU A 376 -29.88 -20.39 -17.13
N GLY A 377 -31.07 -20.59 -16.56
CA GLY A 377 -31.52 -21.90 -16.04
C GLY A 377 -30.95 -22.23 -14.64
N TRP A 378 -30.19 -21.35 -14.02
CA TRP A 378 -29.65 -21.52 -12.67
C TRP A 378 -30.21 -20.46 -11.70
N THR A 379 -30.47 -20.91 -10.49
CA THR A 379 -30.68 -19.97 -9.38
C THR A 379 -29.32 -19.64 -8.80
N ALA A 380 -29.00 -18.34 -8.70
CA ALA A 380 -27.77 -17.87 -8.11
C ALA A 380 -28.04 -17.36 -6.68
N TRP A 381 -27.15 -17.71 -5.75
CA TRP A 381 -27.06 -17.11 -4.44
C TRP A 381 -25.64 -16.61 -4.21
N GLY A 382 -25.44 -15.30 -4.09
CA GLY A 382 -24.15 -14.67 -3.92
C GLY A 382 -24.11 -13.23 -4.43
N GLU A 383 -22.92 -12.68 -4.67
CA GLU A 383 -22.69 -11.29 -5.11
C GLU A 383 -23.23 -10.95 -6.53
N GLY A 384 -23.77 -11.90 -7.26
CA GLY A 384 -24.20 -11.76 -8.66
C GLY A 384 -25.66 -11.36 -8.85
N GLN A 385 -26.38 -11.01 -7.79
CA GLN A 385 -27.77 -10.52 -7.88
C GLN A 385 -27.83 -9.01 -7.99
#